data_24d09c5fcb1dd0e62443220162f96d8b
#
_entry.id   24d09c5fcb1dd0e62443220162f96d8b
#
_cell.length_a   1.000
_cell.length_b   1.000
_cell.length_c   1.000
_cell.angle_alpha   90.00
_cell.angle_beta   90.00
_cell.angle_gamma   90.00
#
_symmetry.space_group_name_H-M   'P 1'
#
loop_
_entity.id
_entity.type
_entity.pdbx_description
1 polymer ?
#
loop_
_entity_poly.entity_id
_entity_poly.type
_entity_poly.pdbx_seq_one_letter_code
_entity_poly.pdbx_strand_id
1 'polypeptide(L)'
;LWKKTKKMAAFTLLECLISLFVLSGSVLVFEGLTRLLSQDMHYQTKDIDRDWQVFSEQFRSELDGVRLQKVENQRLYVEKNKQELAFGLSKSDDFRKTNQKGQGYQPMLYGLRDVSMRQEGKLVKIEFSFENGKKRSFVYDFTEKS
;
A
#
# COMPACT_ATOMS: atom_id res chain seq x y z
N LEU A 1 61.86 44.28 2.98
CA LEU A 1 60.70 43.54 2.45
C LEU A 1 60.80 42.10 2.86
N TRP A 2 60.15 41.76 3.99
CA TRP A 2 60.06 40.36 4.44
C TRP A 2 58.95 39.64 3.64
N LYS A 3 59.31 38.69 2.77
CA LYS A 3 58.39 37.74 2.19
C LYS A 3 57.92 36.78 3.26
N LYS A 4 56.64 36.89 3.68
CA LYS A 4 55.96 35.86 4.43
C LYS A 4 55.87 34.60 3.55
N THR A 5 56.74 33.63 3.76
CA THR A 5 56.57 32.29 3.22
C THR A 5 55.34 31.68 3.85
N LYS A 6 54.25 31.49 3.10
CA LYS A 6 53.10 30.66 3.48
C LYS A 6 53.63 29.26 3.72
N LYS A 7 53.69 28.82 4.98
CA LYS A 7 53.90 27.41 5.31
C LYS A 7 52.65 26.66 4.74
N MET A 8 52.84 25.95 3.65
CA MET A 8 51.89 24.95 3.22
C MET A 8 51.91 23.84 4.25
N ALA A 9 50.80 23.65 4.98
CA ALA A 9 50.67 22.53 5.86
C ALA A 9 50.67 21.26 5.02
N ALA A 10 51.72 20.45 5.13
CA ALA A 10 51.77 19.14 4.51
C ALA A 10 50.76 18.27 5.22
N PHE A 11 49.90 17.61 4.46
CA PHE A 11 48.99 16.62 4.97
C PHE A 11 49.79 15.49 5.61
N THR A 12 49.57 15.22 6.90
CA THR A 12 50.34 14.19 7.60
C THR A 12 49.80 12.80 7.24
N LEU A 13 50.67 11.82 7.25
CA LEU A 13 50.29 10.40 7.04
C LEU A 13 49.16 9.98 8.00
N LEU A 14 49.17 10.51 9.22
CA LEU A 14 48.17 10.27 10.24
C LEU A 14 46.81 10.81 9.83
N GLU A 15 46.74 12.00 9.30
CA GLU A 15 45.49 12.61 8.80
C GLU A 15 44.88 11.80 7.65
N CYS A 16 45.69 11.32 6.72
CA CYS A 16 45.27 10.41 5.65
C CYS A 16 44.67 9.11 6.24
N LEU A 17 45.30 8.55 7.24
CA LEU A 17 44.88 7.31 7.86
C LEU A 17 43.55 7.46 8.61
N ILE A 18 43.39 8.57 9.34
CA ILE A 18 42.13 8.91 10.02
C ILE A 18 41.01 9.13 8.99
N SER A 19 41.30 9.88 7.91
CA SER A 19 40.31 10.13 6.85
C SER A 19 39.84 8.84 6.18
N LEU A 20 40.73 7.91 5.89
CA LEU A 20 40.39 6.59 5.33
C LEU A 20 39.55 5.77 6.31
N PHE A 21 39.86 5.83 7.60
CA PHE A 21 39.10 5.13 8.63
C PHE A 21 37.68 5.65 8.74
N VAL A 22 37.49 6.98 8.74
CA VAL A 22 36.18 7.62 8.77
C VAL A 22 35.35 7.28 7.52
N LEU A 23 35.97 7.34 6.33
CA LEU A 23 35.30 6.98 5.08
C LEU A 23 34.85 5.50 5.08
N SER A 24 35.72 4.59 5.49
CA SER A 24 35.41 3.16 5.56
C SER A 24 34.26 2.88 6.55
N GLY A 25 34.29 3.52 7.72
CA GLY A 25 33.22 3.42 8.71
C GLY A 25 31.89 3.96 8.19
N SER A 26 31.90 5.09 7.47
CA SER A 26 30.70 5.67 6.88
C SER A 26 30.06 4.75 5.84
N VAL A 27 30.85 4.10 5.00
CA VAL A 27 30.34 3.14 4.00
C VAL A 27 29.69 1.94 4.67
N LEU A 28 30.28 1.39 5.74
CA LEU A 28 29.69 0.26 6.48
C LEU A 28 28.37 0.62 7.15
N VAL A 29 28.27 1.81 7.73
CA VAL A 29 27.02 2.30 8.33
C VAL A 29 25.95 2.48 7.26
N PHE A 30 26.30 3.07 6.12
CA PHE A 30 25.37 3.24 5.01
C PHE A 30 24.86 1.92 4.44
N GLU A 31 25.74 0.94 4.28
CA GLU A 31 25.37 -0.42 3.85
C GLU A 31 24.42 -1.08 4.85
N GLY A 32 24.72 -0.98 6.15
CA GLY A 32 23.85 -1.50 7.21
C GLY A 32 22.45 -0.87 7.20
N LEU A 33 22.35 0.45 7.06
CA LEU A 33 21.06 1.15 6.95
C LEU A 33 20.28 0.73 5.70
N THR A 34 20.95 0.58 4.57
CA THR A 34 20.31 0.16 3.32
C THR A 34 19.74 -1.26 3.44
N ARG A 35 20.44 -2.15 4.09
CA ARG A 35 19.95 -3.53 4.35
C ARG A 35 18.74 -3.55 5.27
N LEU A 36 18.73 -2.75 6.33
CA LEU A 36 17.59 -2.63 7.24
C LEU A 36 16.36 -2.11 6.53
N LEU A 37 16.49 -1.04 5.75
CA LEU A 37 15.38 -0.48 4.96
C LEU A 37 14.83 -1.48 3.93
N SER A 38 15.69 -2.26 3.29
CA SER A 38 15.27 -3.29 2.34
C SER A 38 14.52 -4.43 3.02
N GLN A 39 14.88 -4.80 4.23
CA GLN A 39 14.17 -5.81 5.02
C GLN A 39 12.77 -5.33 5.41
N ASP A 40 12.63 -4.11 5.90
CA ASP A 40 11.33 -3.55 6.29
C ASP A 40 10.36 -3.47 5.10
N MET A 41 10.84 -3.06 3.93
CA MET A 41 10.01 -3.07 2.72
C MET A 41 9.58 -4.49 2.30
N HIS A 42 10.42 -5.50 2.51
CA HIS A 42 10.08 -6.90 2.20
C HIS A 42 9.02 -7.47 3.16
N TYR A 43 9.07 -7.11 4.44
CA TYR A 43 8.06 -7.53 5.42
C TYR A 43 6.71 -6.89 5.12
N GLN A 44 6.65 -5.58 4.87
CA GLN A 44 5.41 -4.89 4.52
C GLN A 44 4.76 -5.44 3.24
N THR A 45 5.57 -5.84 2.26
CA THR A 45 5.07 -6.40 1.00
C THR A 45 4.46 -7.79 1.20
N LYS A 46 5.04 -8.63 2.05
CA LYS A 46 4.50 -9.96 2.38
C LYS A 46 3.18 -9.87 3.14
N ASP A 47 3.06 -8.93 4.06
CA ASP A 47 1.82 -8.72 4.81
C ASP A 47 0.68 -8.29 3.90
N ILE A 48 0.91 -7.37 2.97
CA ILE A 48 -0.09 -6.96 1.98
C ILE A 48 -0.56 -8.13 1.12
N ASP A 49 0.33 -9.01 0.69
CA ASP A 49 -0.05 -10.15 -0.16
C ASP A 49 -0.92 -11.15 0.61
N ARG A 50 -0.60 -11.41 1.86
CA ARG A 50 -1.42 -12.25 2.74
C ARG A 50 -2.77 -11.60 3.03
N ASP A 51 -2.79 -10.33 3.39
CA ASP A 51 -4.01 -9.58 3.68
C ASP A 51 -4.89 -9.48 2.45
N TRP A 52 -4.30 -9.32 1.27
CA TRP A 52 -5.03 -9.36 0.00
C TRP A 52 -5.69 -10.71 -0.27
N GLN A 53 -5.01 -11.82 -0.01
CA GLN A 53 -5.59 -13.15 -0.20
C GLN A 53 -6.79 -13.35 0.72
N VAL A 54 -6.64 -13.08 2.00
CA VAL A 54 -7.72 -13.18 2.99
C VAL A 54 -8.88 -12.27 2.61
N PHE A 55 -8.59 -11.02 2.27
CA PHE A 55 -9.60 -10.06 1.83
C PHE A 55 -10.35 -10.54 0.59
N SER A 56 -9.66 -11.01 -0.45
CA SER A 56 -10.28 -11.40 -1.70
C SER A 56 -11.20 -12.61 -1.54
N GLU A 57 -10.84 -13.57 -0.69
CA GLU A 57 -11.70 -14.72 -0.35
C GLU A 57 -12.93 -14.27 0.47
N GLN A 58 -12.71 -13.46 1.49
CA GLN A 58 -13.79 -12.92 2.31
C GLN A 58 -14.75 -12.06 1.50
N PHE A 59 -14.23 -11.17 0.66
CA PHE A 59 -15.03 -10.29 -0.17
C PHE A 59 -15.83 -11.07 -1.22
N ARG A 60 -15.23 -12.10 -1.82
CA ARG A 60 -15.94 -13.00 -2.72
C ARG A 60 -17.09 -13.75 -2.02
N SER A 61 -16.88 -14.19 -0.80
CA SER A 61 -17.92 -14.82 0.03
C SER A 61 -19.05 -13.86 0.39
N GLU A 62 -18.72 -12.59 0.66
CA GLU A 62 -19.73 -11.55 0.93
C GLU A 62 -20.59 -11.22 -0.30
N LEU A 63 -20.00 -11.31 -1.49
CA LEU A 63 -20.69 -11.08 -2.77
C LEU A 63 -21.45 -12.31 -3.30
N ASP A 64 -21.30 -13.45 -2.65
CA ASP A 64 -22.04 -14.65 -3.06
C ASP A 64 -23.54 -14.52 -2.69
N GLY A 65 -24.39 -14.78 -3.69
CA GLY A 65 -25.84 -14.68 -3.55
C GLY A 65 -26.39 -13.26 -3.39
N VAL A 66 -25.60 -12.23 -3.70
CA VAL A 66 -26.09 -10.84 -3.70
C VAL A 66 -26.49 -10.40 -5.12
N ARG A 67 -27.41 -9.44 -5.17
CA ARG A 67 -27.82 -8.78 -6.41
C ARG A 67 -27.09 -7.46 -6.58
N LEU A 68 -26.42 -7.26 -7.72
CA LEU A 68 -25.81 -5.99 -8.07
C LEU A 68 -26.90 -4.94 -8.29
N GLN A 69 -26.79 -3.80 -7.61
CA GLN A 69 -27.65 -2.65 -7.84
C GLN A 69 -26.97 -1.64 -8.76
N LYS A 70 -25.83 -1.08 -8.32
CA LYS A 70 -25.06 -0.07 -9.06
C LYS A 70 -23.65 0.08 -8.54
N VAL A 71 -22.79 0.69 -9.35
CA VAL A 71 -21.51 1.27 -8.95
C VAL A 71 -21.58 2.78 -9.15
N GLU A 72 -21.44 3.54 -8.09
CA GLU A 72 -21.54 4.99 -8.12
C GLU A 72 -20.60 5.62 -7.07
N ASN A 73 -19.93 6.72 -7.43
CA ASN A 73 -19.01 7.43 -6.54
C ASN A 73 -17.95 6.53 -5.89
N GLN A 74 -17.35 5.62 -6.67
CA GLN A 74 -16.37 4.64 -6.21
C GLN A 74 -16.88 3.75 -5.06
N ARG A 75 -18.18 3.45 -5.09
CA ARG A 75 -18.84 2.51 -4.18
C ARG A 75 -19.65 1.49 -4.94
N LEU A 76 -19.59 0.26 -4.45
CA LEU A 76 -20.38 -0.87 -4.95
C LEU A 76 -21.61 -1.03 -4.07
N TYR A 77 -22.80 -0.92 -4.67
CA TYR A 77 -24.08 -1.11 -4.01
C TYR A 77 -24.68 -2.45 -4.42
N VAL A 78 -25.03 -3.25 -3.44
CA VAL A 78 -25.61 -4.59 -3.62
C VAL A 78 -26.76 -4.81 -2.66
N GLU A 79 -27.63 -5.75 -3.00
CA GLU A 79 -28.74 -6.18 -2.15
C GLU A 79 -28.56 -7.65 -1.73
N LYS A 80 -28.67 -7.94 -0.44
CA LYS A 80 -28.66 -9.26 0.14
C LYS A 80 -29.81 -9.41 1.12
N ASN A 81 -30.70 -10.38 0.90
CA ASN A 81 -31.85 -10.64 1.76
C ASN A 81 -32.72 -9.39 2.05
N LYS A 82 -32.98 -8.56 1.03
CA LYS A 82 -33.69 -7.28 1.12
C LYS A 82 -32.97 -6.21 1.94
N GLN A 83 -31.71 -6.41 2.25
CA GLN A 83 -30.84 -5.42 2.87
C GLN A 83 -29.90 -4.82 1.82
N GLU A 84 -29.86 -3.50 1.76
CA GLU A 84 -28.95 -2.78 0.89
C GLU A 84 -27.63 -2.56 1.59
N LEU A 85 -26.56 -3.01 0.93
CA LEU A 85 -25.19 -2.94 1.42
C LEU A 85 -24.33 -2.12 0.45
N ALA A 86 -23.34 -1.43 0.99
CA ALA A 86 -22.38 -0.67 0.21
C ALA A 86 -20.94 -1.03 0.61
N PHE A 87 -20.09 -1.14 -0.39
CA PHE A 87 -18.66 -1.38 -0.20
C PHE A 87 -17.87 -0.23 -0.83
N GLY A 88 -16.89 0.28 -0.14
CA GLY A 88 -16.08 1.39 -0.64
C GLY A 88 -14.98 1.81 0.31
N LEU A 89 -14.10 2.69 -0.20
CA LEU A 89 -13.05 3.30 0.58
C LEU A 89 -13.64 4.30 1.58
N SER A 90 -13.18 4.24 2.80
CA SER A 90 -13.50 5.21 3.83
C SER A 90 -12.58 6.43 3.77
N LYS A 91 -12.85 7.42 4.62
CA LYS A 91 -11.95 8.56 4.83
C LYS A 91 -10.67 8.18 5.60
N SER A 92 -10.60 6.96 6.14
CA SER A 92 -9.56 6.46 7.03
C SER A 92 -8.71 5.38 6.39
N ASP A 93 -8.45 5.35 5.10
CA ASP A 93 -7.58 4.40 4.43
C ASP A 93 -8.02 2.91 4.41
N ASP A 94 -9.25 2.61 4.82
CA ASP A 94 -9.77 1.25 4.81
C ASP A 94 -10.94 1.06 3.83
N PHE A 95 -10.98 -0.11 3.21
CA PHE A 95 -12.14 -0.58 2.46
C PHE A 95 -13.11 -1.27 3.39
N ARG A 96 -14.34 -0.83 3.41
CA ARG A 96 -15.33 -1.30 4.38
C ARG A 96 -16.69 -1.59 3.78
N LYS A 97 -17.43 -2.43 4.49
CA LYS A 97 -18.86 -2.69 4.29
C LYS A 97 -19.66 -1.75 5.17
N THR A 98 -20.69 -1.14 4.59
CA THR A 98 -21.65 -0.26 5.26
C THR A 98 -23.06 -0.58 4.78
N ASN A 99 -24.09 0.02 5.42
CA ASN A 99 -25.41 0.05 4.83
C ASN A 99 -25.44 1.10 3.69
N GLN A 100 -26.56 1.21 2.97
CA GLN A 100 -26.73 2.16 1.89
C GLN A 100 -26.53 3.63 2.32
N LYS A 101 -26.84 3.95 3.58
CA LYS A 101 -26.66 5.29 4.16
C LYS A 101 -25.22 5.58 4.60
N GLY A 102 -24.30 4.64 4.41
CA GLY A 102 -22.92 4.77 4.85
C GLY A 102 -22.71 4.54 6.35
N GLN A 103 -23.71 4.02 7.05
CA GLN A 103 -23.63 3.67 8.46
C GLN A 103 -23.16 2.23 8.63
N GLY A 104 -22.59 1.92 9.78
CA GLY A 104 -21.97 0.64 10.07
C GLY A 104 -20.47 0.67 9.78
N TYR A 105 -19.74 -0.16 10.51
CA TYR A 105 -18.29 -0.21 10.44
C TYR A 105 -17.83 -1.65 10.43
N GLN A 106 -17.57 -2.16 9.24
CA GLN A 106 -16.92 -3.45 9.08
C GLN A 106 -15.76 -3.28 8.09
N PRO A 107 -14.56 -2.93 8.58
CA PRO A 107 -13.38 -2.82 7.74
C PRO A 107 -12.96 -4.20 7.24
N MET A 108 -12.52 -4.27 5.99
CA MET A 108 -12.13 -5.51 5.32
C MET A 108 -10.69 -5.50 4.84
N LEU A 109 -10.16 -4.32 4.49
CA LEU A 109 -8.79 -4.16 3.99
C LEU A 109 -8.28 -2.77 4.38
N TYR A 110 -7.03 -2.70 4.86
CA TYR A 110 -6.37 -1.47 5.32
C TYR A 110 -5.20 -1.05 4.44
N GLY A 111 -4.67 0.14 4.68
CA GLY A 111 -3.46 0.66 4.03
C GLY A 111 -3.67 1.05 2.57
N LEU A 112 -4.87 1.52 2.24
CA LEU A 112 -5.27 1.91 0.89
C LEU A 112 -5.12 3.42 0.70
N ARG A 113 -4.49 3.79 -0.42
CA ARG A 113 -4.43 5.18 -0.90
C ARG A 113 -5.67 5.53 -1.69
N ASP A 114 -6.12 4.61 -2.57
CA ASP A 114 -7.22 4.85 -3.49
C ASP A 114 -7.88 3.54 -3.94
N VAL A 115 -9.15 3.62 -4.28
CA VAL A 115 -9.93 2.52 -4.86
C VAL A 115 -10.72 3.05 -6.03
N SER A 116 -10.57 2.44 -7.20
CA SER A 116 -11.35 2.76 -8.38
C SER A 116 -12.22 1.58 -8.81
N MET A 117 -13.45 1.86 -9.20
CA MET A 117 -14.42 0.84 -9.59
C MET A 117 -14.96 1.13 -10.99
N ARG A 118 -15.10 0.06 -11.78
CA ARG A 118 -15.73 0.09 -13.10
C ARG A 118 -16.75 -1.03 -13.18
N GLN A 119 -17.91 -0.69 -13.73
CA GLN A 119 -18.97 -1.66 -14.02
C GLN A 119 -19.16 -1.79 -15.53
N GLU A 120 -19.12 -3.02 -16.01
CA GLU A 120 -19.41 -3.40 -17.40
C GLU A 120 -20.53 -4.45 -17.39
N GLY A 121 -21.77 -4.00 -17.54
CA GLY A 121 -22.92 -4.88 -17.38
C GLY A 121 -23.04 -5.45 -15.96
N LYS A 122 -22.90 -6.76 -15.83
CA LYS A 122 -22.88 -7.48 -14.55
C LYS A 122 -21.46 -7.74 -14.01
N LEU A 123 -20.45 -7.38 -14.77
CA LEU A 123 -19.05 -7.50 -14.37
C LEU A 123 -18.62 -6.22 -13.63
N VAL A 124 -18.04 -6.37 -12.47
CA VAL A 124 -17.45 -5.26 -11.69
C VAL A 124 -15.97 -5.52 -11.50
N LYS A 125 -15.15 -4.56 -11.91
CA LYS A 125 -13.72 -4.54 -11.68
C LYS A 125 -13.38 -3.45 -10.67
N ILE A 126 -12.65 -3.82 -9.63
CA ILE A 126 -12.19 -2.92 -8.57
C ILE A 126 -10.67 -2.95 -8.54
N GLU A 127 -10.05 -1.79 -8.64
CA GLU A 127 -8.60 -1.61 -8.50
C GLU A 127 -8.27 -0.96 -7.17
N PHE A 128 -7.41 -1.60 -6.40
CA PHE A 128 -6.95 -1.15 -5.10
C PHE A 128 -5.51 -0.66 -5.22
N SER A 129 -5.26 0.56 -4.81
CA SER A 129 -3.92 1.16 -4.74
C SER A 129 -3.53 1.31 -3.28
N PHE A 130 -2.46 0.63 -2.87
CA PHE A 130 -1.93 0.68 -1.52
C PHE A 130 -1.00 1.88 -1.33
N GLU A 131 -0.80 2.31 -0.09
CA GLU A 131 0.07 3.43 0.26
C GLU A 131 1.53 3.21 -0.16
N ASN A 132 2.00 1.97 -0.16
CA ASN A 132 3.35 1.60 -0.64
C ASN A 132 3.49 1.59 -2.18
N GLY A 133 2.44 1.98 -2.93
CA GLY A 133 2.42 2.01 -4.39
C GLY A 133 2.03 0.69 -5.07
N LYS A 134 1.83 -0.38 -4.32
CA LYS A 134 1.37 -1.67 -4.86
C LYS A 134 -0.08 -1.57 -5.33
N LYS A 135 -0.42 -2.25 -6.42
CA LYS A 135 -1.78 -2.32 -6.96
C LYS A 135 -2.28 -3.75 -7.03
N ARG A 136 -3.56 -3.94 -6.77
CA ARG A 136 -4.28 -5.21 -6.89
C ARG A 136 -5.63 -4.99 -7.55
N SER A 137 -6.07 -5.96 -8.33
CA SER A 137 -7.39 -5.95 -8.99
C SER A 137 -8.25 -7.08 -8.47
N PHE A 138 -9.49 -6.76 -8.19
CA PHE A 138 -10.55 -7.73 -7.89
C PHE A 138 -11.61 -7.65 -8.96
N VAL A 139 -12.04 -8.80 -9.49
CA VAL A 139 -13.09 -8.89 -10.51
C VAL A 139 -14.16 -9.84 -10.04
N TYR A 140 -15.41 -9.43 -10.15
CA TYR A 140 -16.56 -10.24 -9.81
C TYR A 140 -17.65 -10.13 -10.86
N ASP A 141 -18.20 -11.26 -11.26
CA ASP A 141 -19.31 -11.36 -12.19
C ASP A 141 -20.60 -11.69 -11.42
N PHE A 142 -21.54 -10.76 -11.44
CA PHE A 142 -22.86 -10.91 -10.81
C PHE A 142 -23.88 -11.62 -11.68
N THR A 143 -23.45 -12.28 -12.75
CA THR A 143 -24.35 -13.13 -13.54
C THR A 143 -24.82 -14.28 -12.65
N GLU A 144 -26.14 -14.43 -12.52
CA GLU A 144 -26.71 -15.54 -11.76
C GLU A 144 -26.23 -16.86 -12.37
N LYS A 145 -25.57 -17.66 -11.53
CA LYS A 145 -25.27 -19.05 -11.89
C LYS A 145 -26.58 -19.81 -11.91
N SER A 146 -27.04 -20.15 -13.09
CA SER A 146 -28.19 -21.04 -13.31
C SER A 146 -27.91 -22.43 -12.73
#